data_5d60f63e40521809d08e885cb165336d
#
_entry.id   5d60f63e40521809d08e885cb165336d
#
_cell.length_a   1.000
_cell.length_b   1.000
_cell.length_c   1.000
_cell.angle_alpha   90.00
_cell.angle_beta   90.00
_cell.angle_gamma   90.00
#
_symmetry.space_group_name_H-M   'P 1'
#
loop_
_entity.id
_entity.type
_entity.pdbx_description
1 polymer ?
#
loop_
_entity_poly.entity_id
_entity_poly.type
_entity_poly.pdbx_seq_one_letter_code
_entity_poly.pdbx_strand_id
1 'polypeptide(L)'
;MGTAIHSAIEKKIRRSDPFSEKYLLEEPATVGDLTGHVDCYDIENREVIDWKTTTKRRLADFPSEQQRWQVQVYGYLMRGNGYPVDTVTLVGIPRDGNETHVKIHSEPYDESVAIEALEWLASVRSSVDPPEPTEHVRFCRDYCSFYNPRADDDGDGCPGGGR
;
A
#
# COMPACT_ATOMS: atom_id res chain seq x y z
N MET A 1 2.35 -14.81 -0.05
CA MET A 1 1.42 -15.05 -1.20
C MET A 1 1.29 -13.80 -2.09
N GLY A 2 1.25 -12.58 -1.55
CA GLY A 2 1.26 -11.33 -2.33
C GLY A 2 2.48 -11.23 -3.27
N THR A 3 3.67 -11.39 -2.74
CA THR A 3 4.94 -11.35 -3.48
C THR A 3 4.99 -12.30 -4.70
N ALA A 4 4.39 -13.50 -4.59
CA ALA A 4 4.37 -14.45 -5.71
C ALA A 4 3.49 -13.96 -6.89
N ILE A 5 2.40 -13.26 -6.61
CA ILE A 5 1.52 -12.70 -7.64
C ILE A 5 2.20 -11.51 -8.31
N HIS A 6 2.83 -10.59 -7.56
CA HIS A 6 3.60 -9.48 -8.11
C HIS A 6 4.70 -9.99 -9.04
N SER A 7 5.53 -10.96 -8.60
CA SER A 7 6.54 -11.58 -9.45
C SER A 7 5.98 -12.27 -10.69
N ALA A 8 4.78 -12.84 -10.62
CA ALA A 8 4.14 -13.47 -11.79
C ALA A 8 3.69 -12.42 -12.81
N ILE A 9 3.13 -11.30 -12.36
CA ILE A 9 2.71 -10.18 -13.20
C ILE A 9 3.95 -9.56 -13.86
N GLU A 10 4.97 -9.22 -13.09
CA GLU A 10 6.23 -8.68 -13.58
C GLU A 10 6.83 -9.57 -14.68
N LYS A 11 6.97 -10.87 -14.40
CA LYS A 11 7.49 -11.83 -15.39
C LYS A 11 6.62 -11.90 -16.65
N LYS A 12 5.31 -11.75 -16.52
CA LYS A 12 4.40 -11.75 -17.65
C LYS A 12 4.59 -10.51 -18.52
N ILE A 13 4.68 -9.33 -17.91
CA ILE A 13 4.92 -8.06 -18.61
C ILE A 13 6.25 -8.13 -19.35
N ARG A 14 7.35 -8.49 -18.65
CA ARG A 14 8.69 -8.61 -19.26
C ARG A 14 8.75 -9.62 -20.40
N ARG A 15 7.92 -10.68 -20.38
CA ARG A 15 7.86 -11.68 -21.45
C ARG A 15 7.01 -11.24 -22.63
N SER A 16 5.94 -10.47 -22.39
CA SER A 16 5.05 -10.02 -23.48
C SER A 16 5.69 -8.96 -24.34
N ASP A 17 6.58 -8.15 -23.78
CA ASP A 17 7.36 -7.14 -24.51
C ASP A 17 8.76 -6.99 -23.90
N PRO A 18 9.71 -7.90 -24.24
CA PRO A 18 11.04 -7.93 -23.66
C PRO A 18 11.90 -6.71 -24.00
N PHE A 19 11.54 -5.96 -25.02
CA PHE A 19 12.27 -4.80 -25.53
C PHE A 19 11.56 -3.47 -25.26
N SER A 20 10.42 -3.52 -24.58
CA SER A 20 9.69 -2.31 -24.25
C SER A 20 10.33 -1.61 -23.06
N GLU A 21 10.66 -0.36 -23.27
CA GLU A 21 11.02 0.58 -22.20
C GLU A 21 9.76 1.27 -21.62
N LYS A 22 8.59 0.79 -21.97
CA LYS A 22 7.31 1.39 -21.57
C LYS A 22 7.08 1.33 -20.06
N TYR A 23 7.48 0.24 -19.43
CA TYR A 23 7.22 0.00 -18.02
C TYR A 23 8.49 -0.09 -17.20
N LEU A 24 8.56 0.70 -16.12
CA LEU A 24 9.49 0.44 -15.02
C LEU A 24 8.78 -0.49 -14.02
N LEU A 25 9.41 -1.59 -13.66
CA LEU A 25 8.84 -2.62 -12.79
C LEU A 25 9.71 -2.81 -11.56
N GLU A 26 9.09 -2.82 -10.37
CA GLU A 26 9.77 -2.90 -9.07
C GLU A 26 10.83 -1.78 -8.93
N GLU A 27 10.44 -0.56 -9.38
CA GLU A 27 11.37 0.56 -9.43
C GLU A 27 11.64 1.11 -8.03
N PRO A 28 12.89 1.09 -7.56
CA PRO A 28 13.25 1.72 -6.31
C PRO A 28 13.21 3.25 -6.46
N ALA A 29 12.51 3.93 -5.56
CA ALA A 29 12.41 5.38 -5.55
C ALA A 29 12.67 5.94 -4.16
N THR A 30 13.43 7.03 -4.06
CA THR A 30 13.84 7.63 -2.78
C THR A 30 13.72 9.15 -2.84
N VAL A 31 13.11 9.73 -1.82
CA VAL A 31 13.06 11.19 -1.60
C VAL A 31 13.38 11.46 -0.14
N GLY A 32 14.52 12.07 0.14
CA GLY A 32 15.02 12.22 1.51
C GLY A 32 15.22 10.86 2.18
N ASP A 33 14.62 10.66 3.35
CA ASP A 33 14.66 9.40 4.10
C ASP A 33 13.52 8.43 3.70
N LEU A 34 12.63 8.84 2.81
CA LEU A 34 11.53 8.02 2.34
C LEU A 34 11.99 7.17 1.16
N THR A 35 11.90 5.86 1.31
CA THR A 35 12.22 4.88 0.25
C THR A 35 11.05 3.95 0.03
N GLY A 36 10.77 3.62 -1.22
CA GLY A 36 9.76 2.64 -1.62
C GLY A 36 10.16 1.92 -2.90
N HIS A 37 9.43 0.83 -3.20
CA HIS A 37 9.49 0.14 -4.49
C HIS A 37 8.12 0.26 -5.14
N VAL A 38 8.10 0.86 -6.32
CA VAL A 38 6.88 1.05 -7.10
C VAL A 38 6.68 -0.19 -7.96
N ASP A 39 5.54 -0.87 -7.80
CA ASP A 39 5.28 -2.12 -8.52
C ASP A 39 5.39 -1.94 -10.04
N CYS A 40 4.80 -0.87 -10.57
CA CYS A 40 4.86 -0.53 -11.99
C CYS A 40 4.68 0.97 -12.22
N TYR A 41 5.47 1.51 -13.13
CA TYR A 41 5.26 2.85 -13.67
C TYR A 41 5.18 2.79 -15.21
N ASP A 42 4.06 3.24 -15.77
CA ASP A 42 3.86 3.38 -17.21
C ASP A 42 4.40 4.74 -17.67
N ILE A 43 5.50 4.71 -18.41
CA ILE A 43 6.22 5.92 -18.87
C ILE A 43 5.36 6.72 -19.86
N GLU A 44 4.66 6.05 -20.76
CA GLU A 44 3.85 6.71 -21.79
C GLU A 44 2.61 7.39 -21.20
N ASN A 45 1.94 6.70 -20.27
CA ASN A 45 0.73 7.20 -19.63
C ASN A 45 1.02 8.03 -18.36
N ARG A 46 2.27 8.10 -17.90
CA ARG A 46 2.70 8.76 -16.66
C ARG A 46 1.89 8.27 -15.46
N GLU A 47 1.71 6.96 -15.40
CA GLU A 47 0.83 6.31 -14.46
C GLU A 47 1.60 5.41 -13.50
N VAL A 48 1.36 5.59 -12.20
CA VAL A 48 1.80 4.66 -11.17
C VAL A 48 0.74 3.59 -10.97
N ILE A 49 1.12 2.33 -11.04
CA ILE A 49 0.21 1.19 -10.86
C ILE A 49 0.72 0.33 -9.71
N ASP A 50 -0.17 0.02 -8.77
CA ASP A 50 0.14 -0.82 -7.62
C ASP A 50 -0.85 -1.99 -7.53
N TRP A 51 -0.34 -3.21 -7.34
CA TRP A 51 -1.14 -4.43 -7.30
C TRP A 51 -1.40 -4.88 -5.86
N LYS A 52 -2.68 -5.03 -5.53
CA LYS A 52 -3.12 -5.47 -4.21
C LYS A 52 -3.80 -6.83 -4.27
N THR A 53 -3.24 -7.82 -3.59
CA THR A 53 -3.89 -9.12 -3.46
C THR A 53 -4.88 -9.11 -2.30
N THR A 54 -6.10 -9.55 -2.56
CA THR A 54 -7.17 -9.53 -1.57
C THR A 54 -8.08 -10.76 -1.70
N THR A 55 -9.27 -10.73 -1.11
CA THR A 55 -10.34 -11.72 -1.34
C THR A 55 -11.50 -11.05 -2.06
N LYS A 56 -12.34 -11.82 -2.75
CA LYS A 56 -13.55 -11.31 -3.42
C LYS A 56 -14.41 -10.48 -2.46
N ARG A 57 -14.57 -10.94 -1.23
CA ARG A 57 -15.35 -10.22 -0.22
C ARG A 57 -14.82 -8.81 0.05
N ARG A 58 -13.50 -8.65 0.14
CA ARG A 58 -12.88 -7.35 0.42
C ARG A 58 -12.82 -6.42 -0.79
N LEU A 59 -13.08 -6.93 -1.99
CA LEU A 59 -13.17 -6.08 -3.18
C LEU A 59 -14.39 -5.16 -3.16
N ALA A 60 -15.41 -5.42 -2.33
CA ALA A 60 -16.54 -4.52 -2.17
C ALA A 60 -16.07 -3.12 -1.71
N ASP A 61 -15.15 -3.09 -0.73
CA ASP A 61 -14.63 -1.87 -0.10
C ASP A 61 -13.24 -1.49 -0.63
N PHE A 62 -12.84 -2.01 -1.78
CA PHE A 62 -11.54 -1.70 -2.41
C PHE A 62 -11.64 -0.44 -3.28
N PRO A 63 -10.62 0.41 -3.26
CA PRO A 63 -9.48 0.40 -2.36
C PRO A 63 -9.81 0.98 -0.98
N SER A 64 -9.04 0.60 0.05
CA SER A 64 -9.08 1.29 1.33
C SER A 64 -8.36 2.64 1.24
N GLU A 65 -8.63 3.53 2.20
CA GLU A 65 -7.96 4.82 2.30
C GLU A 65 -6.43 4.67 2.38
N GLN A 66 -5.94 3.72 3.18
CA GLN A 66 -4.50 3.47 3.30
C GLN A 66 -3.87 3.01 1.99
N GLN A 67 -4.60 2.26 1.16
CA GLN A 67 -4.12 1.86 -0.16
C GLN A 67 -4.07 3.07 -1.12
N ARG A 68 -5.06 3.96 -1.05
CA ARG A 68 -5.04 5.21 -1.81
C ARG A 68 -3.88 6.10 -1.37
N TRP A 69 -3.66 6.28 -0.08
CA TRP A 69 -2.51 7.01 0.43
C TRP A 69 -1.19 6.43 -0.07
N GLN A 70 -1.04 5.10 -0.02
CA GLN A 70 0.18 4.43 -0.47
C GLN A 70 0.48 4.71 -1.94
N VAL A 71 -0.51 4.59 -2.84
CA VAL A 71 -0.26 4.81 -4.27
C VAL A 71 0.01 6.29 -4.59
N GLN A 72 -0.61 7.22 -3.86
CA GLN A 72 -0.29 8.65 -3.97
C GLN A 72 1.14 8.95 -3.48
N VAL A 73 1.58 8.32 -2.38
CA VAL A 73 2.99 8.43 -1.93
C VAL A 73 3.96 7.84 -2.94
N TYR A 74 3.60 6.77 -3.65
CA TYR A 74 4.41 6.26 -4.75
C TYR A 74 4.49 7.26 -5.92
N GLY A 75 3.40 7.95 -6.22
CA GLY A 75 3.41 9.08 -7.16
C GLY A 75 4.38 10.19 -6.74
N TYR A 76 4.37 10.56 -5.46
CA TYR A 76 5.30 11.53 -4.89
C TYR A 76 6.76 11.08 -5.04
N LEU A 77 7.06 9.82 -4.72
CA LEU A 77 8.40 9.24 -4.89
C LEU A 77 8.84 9.28 -6.35
N MET A 78 8.00 8.85 -7.30
CA MET A 78 8.34 8.87 -8.73
C MET A 78 8.61 10.28 -9.23
N ARG A 79 7.79 11.27 -8.85
CA ARG A 79 8.03 12.69 -9.21
C ARG A 79 9.34 13.22 -8.63
N GLY A 80 9.64 12.88 -7.39
CA GLY A 80 10.91 13.25 -6.75
C GLY A 80 12.14 12.63 -7.41
N ASN A 81 11.96 11.53 -8.14
CA ASN A 81 13.02 10.88 -8.95
C ASN A 81 13.00 11.30 -10.44
N GLY A 82 12.23 12.34 -10.79
CA GLY A 82 12.21 12.94 -12.13
C GLY A 82 11.22 12.32 -13.11
N TYR A 83 10.35 11.42 -12.67
CA TYR A 83 9.29 10.83 -13.50
C TYR A 83 7.98 11.61 -13.33
N PRO A 84 7.41 12.20 -14.37
CA PRO A 84 6.12 12.88 -14.28
C PRO A 84 5.00 11.88 -13.98
N VAL A 85 4.09 12.21 -13.06
CA VAL A 85 2.93 11.38 -12.70
C VAL A 85 1.66 12.20 -12.86
N ASP A 86 0.74 11.70 -13.67
CA ASP A 86 -0.57 12.29 -13.90
C ASP A 86 -1.70 11.47 -13.26
N THR A 87 -1.51 10.14 -13.19
CA THR A 87 -2.52 9.20 -12.69
C THR A 87 -1.90 8.16 -11.77
N VAL A 88 -2.68 7.73 -10.78
CA VAL A 88 -2.33 6.59 -9.92
C VAL A 88 -3.45 5.55 -9.99
N THR A 89 -3.07 4.28 -10.05
CA THR A 89 -4.00 3.16 -10.24
C THR A 89 -3.72 2.03 -9.26
N LEU A 90 -4.77 1.55 -8.64
CA LEU A 90 -4.78 0.37 -7.77
C LEU A 90 -5.51 -0.78 -8.46
N VAL A 91 -4.87 -1.93 -8.53
CA VAL A 91 -5.44 -3.14 -9.13
C VAL A 91 -5.67 -4.20 -8.06
N GLY A 92 -6.93 -4.41 -7.69
CA GLY A 92 -7.35 -5.40 -6.70
C GLY A 92 -7.50 -6.79 -7.34
N ILE A 93 -6.64 -7.73 -6.94
CA ILE A 93 -6.59 -9.09 -7.49
C ILE A 93 -7.07 -10.08 -6.42
N PRO A 94 -8.23 -10.71 -6.61
CA PRO A 94 -8.75 -11.67 -5.64
C PRO A 94 -8.03 -13.01 -5.73
N ARG A 95 -7.54 -13.50 -4.57
CA ARG A 95 -6.88 -14.81 -4.46
C ARG A 95 -7.84 -16.00 -4.59
N ASP A 96 -9.12 -15.75 -4.36
CA ASP A 96 -10.25 -16.70 -4.39
C ASP A 96 -11.19 -16.42 -5.56
N GLY A 97 -10.69 -15.76 -6.61
CA GLY A 97 -11.41 -15.37 -7.82
C GLY A 97 -10.67 -15.74 -9.10
N ASN A 98 -11.12 -15.15 -10.17
CA ASN A 98 -10.49 -15.20 -11.49
C ASN A 98 -10.38 -13.77 -12.07
N GLU A 99 -9.92 -13.63 -13.30
CA GLU A 99 -9.69 -12.34 -13.97
C GLU A 99 -10.94 -11.47 -14.05
N THR A 100 -12.15 -12.05 -14.09
CA THR A 100 -13.41 -11.27 -14.16
C THR A 100 -13.76 -10.58 -12.84
N HIS A 101 -13.07 -10.93 -11.77
CA HIS A 101 -13.24 -10.33 -10.45
C HIS A 101 -12.19 -9.26 -10.12
N VAL A 102 -11.22 -9.02 -11.03
CA VAL A 102 -10.23 -7.94 -10.84
C VAL A 102 -10.96 -6.61 -10.78
N LYS A 103 -10.61 -5.77 -9.80
CA LYS A 103 -11.15 -4.43 -9.65
C LYS A 103 -10.04 -3.41 -9.88
N ILE A 104 -10.29 -2.43 -10.73
CA ILE A 104 -9.36 -1.34 -11.02
C ILE A 104 -9.95 -0.05 -10.47
N HIS A 105 -9.12 0.71 -9.79
CA HIS A 105 -9.44 2.05 -9.31
C HIS A 105 -8.34 2.99 -9.76
N SER A 106 -8.69 3.95 -10.60
CA SER A 106 -7.77 4.98 -11.09
C SER A 106 -8.25 6.36 -10.65
N GLU A 107 -7.33 7.20 -10.23
CA GLU A 107 -7.59 8.58 -9.85
C GLU A 107 -6.43 9.48 -10.28
N PRO A 108 -6.65 10.79 -10.44
CA PRO A 108 -5.56 11.73 -10.67
C PRO A 108 -4.54 11.67 -9.53
N TYR A 109 -3.26 11.84 -9.86
CA TYR A 109 -2.25 12.07 -8.85
C TYR A 109 -2.51 13.41 -8.15
N ASP A 110 -2.56 13.37 -6.82
CA ASP A 110 -2.74 14.54 -5.97
C ASP A 110 -1.64 14.58 -4.90
N GLU A 111 -0.72 15.52 -5.06
CA GLU A 111 0.40 15.69 -4.15
C GLU A 111 -0.05 16.04 -2.72
N SER A 112 -1.19 16.72 -2.57
CA SER A 112 -1.71 17.07 -1.24
C SER A 112 -2.10 15.83 -0.44
N VAL A 113 -2.67 14.80 -1.09
CA VAL A 113 -3.00 13.52 -0.45
C VAL A 113 -1.74 12.75 -0.06
N ALA A 114 -0.70 12.79 -0.89
CA ALA A 114 0.59 12.19 -0.54
C ALA A 114 1.22 12.87 0.67
N ILE A 115 1.20 14.20 0.73
CA ILE A 115 1.73 14.98 1.85
C ILE A 115 0.94 14.70 3.13
N GLU A 116 -0.40 14.69 3.07
CA GLU A 116 -1.26 14.33 4.21
C GLU A 116 -0.88 12.96 4.80
N ALA A 117 -0.70 11.95 3.94
CA ALA A 117 -0.27 10.62 4.36
C ALA A 117 1.11 10.63 5.03
N LEU A 118 2.05 11.42 4.53
CA LEU A 118 3.39 11.56 5.10
C LEU A 118 3.38 12.34 6.43
N GLU A 119 2.57 13.37 6.55
CA GLU A 119 2.37 14.12 7.80
C GLU A 119 1.75 13.22 8.88
N TRP A 120 0.74 12.42 8.50
CA TRP A 120 0.17 11.42 9.39
C TRP A 120 1.24 10.41 9.86
N LEU A 121 2.05 9.88 8.95
CA LEU A 121 3.14 8.97 9.29
C LEU A 121 4.16 9.61 10.23
N ALA A 122 4.50 10.88 9.99
CA ALA A 122 5.42 11.62 10.84
C ALA A 122 4.84 11.84 12.25
N SER A 123 3.55 12.14 12.35
CA SER A 123 2.85 12.29 13.63
C SER A 123 2.86 11.00 14.44
N VAL A 124 2.60 9.85 13.78
CA VAL A 124 2.65 8.53 14.43
C VAL A 124 4.07 8.21 14.91
N ARG A 125 5.10 8.51 14.10
CA ARG A 125 6.50 8.25 14.48
C ARG A 125 7.00 9.12 15.63
N SER A 126 6.47 10.34 15.76
CA SER A 126 6.81 11.26 16.84
C SER A 126 5.96 11.11 18.09
N SER A 127 4.90 10.30 18.03
CA SER A 127 4.04 10.03 19.18
C SER A 127 4.80 9.24 20.24
N VAL A 128 4.77 9.73 21.47
CA VAL A 128 5.33 9.04 22.65
C VAL A 128 4.34 8.00 23.16
N ASP A 129 3.06 8.29 22.99
CA ASP A 129 1.98 7.40 23.42
C ASP A 129 1.64 6.40 22.30
N PRO A 130 1.37 5.14 22.65
CA PRO A 130 0.88 4.17 21.68
C PRO A 130 -0.47 4.65 21.11
N PRO A 131 -0.76 4.36 19.82
CA PRO A 131 -2.05 4.68 19.25
C PRO A 131 -3.17 3.97 20.00
N GLU A 132 -4.38 4.56 19.95
CA GLU A 132 -5.57 3.94 20.52
C GLU A 132 -5.70 2.48 20.05
N PRO A 133 -6.03 1.55 20.97
CA PRO A 133 -6.17 0.14 20.64
C PRO A 133 -7.26 -0.08 19.58
N THR A 134 -6.98 -0.94 18.61
CA THR A 134 -8.01 -1.33 17.64
C THR A 134 -9.19 -2.06 18.32
N GLU A 135 -10.40 -1.84 17.85
CA GLU A 135 -11.59 -2.59 18.29
C GLU A 135 -11.51 -4.11 17.96
N HIS A 136 -10.57 -4.52 17.11
CA HIS A 136 -10.40 -5.91 16.69
C HIS A 136 -9.43 -6.68 17.60
N VAL A 137 -9.86 -6.96 18.83
CA VAL A 137 -9.07 -7.69 19.86
C VAL A 137 -8.48 -9.02 19.36
N ARG A 138 -9.18 -9.73 18.45
CA ARG A 138 -8.68 -10.97 17.87
C ARG A 138 -7.39 -10.75 17.08
N PHE A 139 -7.30 -9.63 16.35
CA PHE A 139 -6.10 -9.27 15.61
C PHE A 139 -4.94 -8.93 16.55
N CYS A 140 -5.22 -8.23 17.64
CA CYS A 140 -4.24 -7.94 18.68
C CYS A 140 -3.68 -9.22 19.27
N ARG A 141 -4.55 -10.16 19.69
CA ARG A 141 -4.13 -11.42 20.29
C ARG A 141 -3.25 -12.28 19.39
N ASP A 142 -3.56 -12.33 18.10
CA ASP A 142 -2.93 -13.26 17.17
C ASP A 142 -1.66 -12.71 16.51
N TYR A 143 -1.50 -11.37 16.46
CA TYR A 143 -0.45 -10.73 15.66
C TYR A 143 0.29 -9.55 16.33
N CYS A 144 -0.22 -8.99 17.42
CA CYS A 144 0.40 -7.83 18.05
C CYS A 144 1.37 -8.25 19.15
N SER A 145 2.65 -7.90 18.99
CA SER A 145 3.68 -8.19 19.99
C SER A 145 3.53 -7.37 21.28
N PHE A 146 2.76 -6.30 21.27
CA PHE A 146 2.45 -5.47 22.42
C PHE A 146 1.16 -5.88 23.15
N TYR A 147 0.42 -6.87 22.63
CA TYR A 147 -0.82 -7.28 23.25
C TYR A 147 -0.56 -7.99 24.59
N ASN A 148 -1.11 -7.41 25.65
CA ASN A 148 -1.13 -7.98 26.99
C ASN A 148 -2.54 -7.82 27.57
N PRO A 149 -3.33 -8.89 27.69
CA PRO A 149 -4.69 -8.80 28.23
C PRO A 149 -4.74 -8.36 29.70
N ARG A 150 -3.59 -8.30 30.39
CA ARG A 150 -3.43 -7.84 31.77
C ARG A 150 -2.71 -6.50 31.88
N ALA A 151 -2.55 -5.77 30.77
CA ALA A 151 -1.81 -4.50 30.75
C ALA A 151 -2.36 -3.47 31.75
N ASP A 152 -3.66 -3.53 32.08
CA ASP A 152 -4.26 -2.65 33.09
C ASP A 152 -3.79 -2.98 34.52
N ASP A 153 -3.41 -4.22 34.77
CA ASP A 153 -2.94 -4.69 36.09
C ASP A 153 -1.43 -4.57 36.21
N ASP A 154 -0.71 -4.91 35.14
CA ASP A 154 0.77 -5.03 35.13
C ASP A 154 1.46 -3.77 34.60
N GLY A 155 0.74 -2.86 33.96
CA GLY A 155 1.27 -1.61 33.38
C GLY A 155 2.08 -1.75 32.10
N ASP A 156 2.33 -2.98 31.62
CA ASP A 156 3.11 -3.24 30.42
C ASP A 156 2.24 -3.73 29.26
N GLY A 157 2.38 -3.08 28.08
CA GLY A 157 1.73 -3.48 26.86
C GLY A 157 0.37 -2.82 26.62
N CYS A 158 -0.46 -3.45 25.79
CA CYS A 158 -1.75 -2.94 25.37
C CYS A 158 -2.85 -4.00 25.62
N PRO A 159 -3.92 -3.69 26.37
CA PRO A 159 -5.01 -4.64 26.66
C PRO A 159 -5.86 -4.99 25.44
N GLY A 160 -5.69 -4.27 24.31
CA GLY A 160 -6.56 -4.33 23.16
C GLY A 160 -7.82 -3.49 23.32
N GLY A 161 -8.41 -3.03 22.21
CA GLY A 161 -9.70 -2.34 22.22
C GLY A 161 -10.87 -3.32 22.27
N GLY A 162 -12.00 -2.90 22.83
CA GLY A 162 -13.24 -3.68 22.85
C GLY A 162 -13.43 -4.51 24.11
N ARG A 163 -13.56 -3.85 25.25
CA ARG A 163 -14.23 -4.40 26.43
C ARG A 163 -15.70 -4.05 26.43
#